data_f4748fd841caee0103d44a0890aa4bc3
#
_entry.id   f4748fd841caee0103d44a0890aa4bc3
#
_cell.length_a   1.000
_cell.length_b   1.000
_cell.length_c   1.000
_cell.angle_alpha   90.00
_cell.angle_beta   90.00
_cell.angle_gamma   90.00
#
_symmetry.space_group_name_H-M   'P 1'
#
loop_
_entity.id
_entity.type
_entity.pdbx_description
1 polymer ?
#
loop_
_entity_poly.entity_id
_entity_poly.type
_entity_poly.pdbx_seq_one_letter_code
_entity_poly.pdbx_strand_id
1 'polypeptide(L)'
;MNITNILGIPSEIGMGRDFYPHNRPESKGGSAPKNERTVTMSRINQIAPETATDRARTLLDAVQNRLGLVPNMMRAMANSPAVLDAYLQFSGALSKGTLSARVREQLSLAVAQANGCDYCLAAHSTIGKMVGLTAERIRDSRLGTAVDPKTDALIRFALEVVEARGRVSDAALADVHEAGFDDGAIAEVVAHVALDVFTNYFNNVARTDVDFPNAPELAREPAGA
;
A
#
# COMPACT_ATOMS: atom_id res chain seq x y z
N MET A 1 -8.15 -12.45 -19.29
CA MET A 1 -7.27 -12.44 -18.13
C MET A 1 -8.09 -11.95 -16.94
N ASN A 2 -8.27 -12.75 -15.91
CA ASN A 2 -9.25 -12.45 -14.86
C ASN A 2 -8.52 -11.67 -13.74
N ILE A 3 -8.56 -10.33 -13.77
CA ILE A 3 -7.95 -9.44 -12.77
C ILE A 3 -8.92 -9.31 -11.58
N THR A 4 -9.27 -10.44 -10.97
CA THR A 4 -10.41 -10.49 -10.04
C THR A 4 -10.13 -9.96 -8.64
N ASN A 5 -8.89 -9.65 -8.27
CA ASN A 5 -8.61 -9.15 -6.92
C ASN A 5 -7.35 -8.26 -6.89
N ILE A 6 -7.42 -7.11 -7.53
CA ILE A 6 -6.38 -6.07 -7.47
C ILE A 6 -6.45 -5.47 -6.07
N LEU A 7 -5.36 -5.38 -5.34
CA LEU A 7 -5.22 -4.83 -3.99
C LEU A 7 -5.83 -5.68 -2.85
N GLY A 8 -6.25 -6.93 -3.08
CA GLY A 8 -6.76 -7.79 -2.00
C GLY A 8 -8.06 -7.31 -1.34
N ILE A 9 -8.74 -6.33 -1.94
CA ILE A 9 -10.03 -5.81 -1.46
C ILE A 9 -11.12 -6.80 -1.89
N PRO A 10 -11.98 -7.28 -0.96
CA PRO A 10 -13.12 -8.11 -1.31
C PRO A 10 -13.97 -7.48 -2.41
N SER A 11 -14.52 -8.32 -3.30
CA SER A 11 -15.30 -7.87 -4.47
C SER A 11 -16.54 -7.04 -4.12
N GLU A 12 -16.99 -7.14 -2.89
CA GLU A 12 -18.16 -6.47 -2.34
C GLU A 12 -17.86 -5.05 -1.84
N ILE A 13 -16.57 -4.72 -1.68
CA ILE A 13 -16.11 -3.41 -1.20
C ILE A 13 -15.52 -2.67 -2.40
N GLY A 14 -16.36 -1.94 -3.15
CA GLY A 14 -15.89 -0.97 -4.14
C GLY A 14 -15.28 0.24 -3.42
N MET A 15 -14.18 0.81 -3.93
CA MET A 15 -13.76 2.16 -3.54
C MET A 15 -14.78 3.14 -4.16
N GLY A 16 -15.91 3.39 -3.47
CA GLY A 16 -16.89 4.35 -3.90
C GLY A 16 -16.30 5.77 -3.97
N ARG A 17 -16.94 6.65 -4.74
CA ARG A 17 -16.55 8.07 -4.94
C ARG A 17 -16.40 8.85 -3.62
N ASP A 18 -16.98 8.38 -2.53
CA ASP A 18 -16.99 9.04 -1.23
C ASP A 18 -15.66 8.89 -0.46
N PHE A 19 -14.75 8.01 -0.88
CA PHE A 19 -13.44 7.81 -0.25
C PHE A 19 -12.33 8.70 -0.83
N TYR A 20 -12.59 9.40 -1.95
CA TYR A 20 -11.63 10.30 -2.56
C TYR A 20 -12.14 11.74 -2.47
N PRO A 21 -11.44 12.63 -1.77
CA PRO A 21 -11.77 14.05 -1.83
C PRO A 21 -11.58 14.53 -3.27
N HIS A 22 -12.69 14.90 -3.92
CA HIS A 22 -12.66 15.51 -5.24
C HIS A 22 -11.87 16.82 -5.17
N ASN A 23 -10.65 16.83 -5.65
CA ASN A 23 -9.93 18.05 -5.97
C ASN A 23 -10.50 18.61 -7.28
N ARG A 24 -11.71 19.21 -7.23
CA ARG A 24 -12.17 20.11 -8.26
C ARG A 24 -11.63 21.50 -7.92
N PRO A 25 -10.91 22.17 -8.82
CA PRO A 25 -10.65 23.60 -8.64
C PRO A 25 -11.97 24.33 -8.83
N GLU A 26 -12.65 24.73 -7.75
CA GLU A 26 -13.68 25.75 -7.83
C GLU A 26 -13.02 27.11 -8.02
N SER A 27 -13.21 27.67 -9.20
CA SER A 27 -12.93 29.07 -9.49
C SER A 27 -13.93 29.95 -8.74
N LYS A 28 -13.58 30.42 -7.55
CA LYS A 28 -14.17 31.62 -6.94
C LYS A 28 -13.10 32.36 -6.14
N GLY A 29 -12.90 33.63 -6.52
CA GLY A 29 -11.95 34.52 -5.91
C GLY A 29 -12.22 34.76 -4.42
N GLY A 30 -11.19 34.58 -3.64
CA GLY A 30 -11.12 34.94 -2.24
C GLY A 30 -9.67 34.73 -1.81
N SER A 31 -9.00 35.82 -1.42
CA SER A 31 -7.61 35.82 -0.94
C SER A 31 -7.52 35.06 0.38
N ALA A 32 -6.95 33.85 0.35
CA ALA A 32 -6.61 33.07 1.52
C ALA A 32 -5.07 33.05 1.72
N PRO A 33 -4.57 32.89 2.96
CA PRO A 33 -3.16 33.05 3.28
C PRO A 33 -2.29 32.03 2.57
N LYS A 34 -1.17 32.50 2.03
CA LYS A 34 -0.15 31.71 1.34
C LYS A 34 0.51 30.75 2.33
N ASN A 35 -0.04 29.53 2.46
CA ASN A 35 0.73 28.39 2.90
C ASN A 35 1.29 27.77 1.62
N GLU A 36 2.57 28.02 1.34
CA GLU A 36 3.27 27.43 0.20
C GLU A 36 3.32 25.91 0.38
N ARG A 37 2.27 25.20 -0.06
CA ARG A 37 2.41 23.79 -0.40
C ARG A 37 3.37 23.75 -1.55
N THR A 38 4.59 23.31 -1.30
CA THR A 38 5.50 22.86 -2.34
C THR A 38 4.75 21.79 -3.14
N VAL A 39 4.25 22.14 -4.31
CA VAL A 39 3.69 21.18 -5.26
C VAL A 39 4.86 20.31 -5.70
N THR A 40 5.07 19.20 -5.04
CA THR A 40 6.05 18.20 -5.46
C THR A 40 5.46 17.51 -6.69
N MET A 41 5.85 17.99 -7.87
CA MET A 41 5.48 17.35 -9.14
C MET A 41 6.05 15.94 -9.17
N SER A 42 5.21 14.95 -9.47
CA SER A 42 5.65 13.58 -9.73
C SER A 42 6.80 13.58 -10.75
N ARG A 43 7.86 12.78 -10.49
CA ARG A 43 9.03 12.68 -11.38
C ARG A 43 8.77 11.76 -12.57
N ILE A 44 7.83 10.85 -12.45
CA ILE A 44 7.41 9.94 -13.51
C ILE A 44 6.01 10.37 -13.96
N ASN A 45 5.83 10.52 -15.27
CA ASN A 45 4.55 10.92 -15.84
C ASN A 45 3.43 9.97 -15.39
N GLN A 46 2.30 10.53 -14.98
CA GLN A 46 1.10 9.79 -14.65
C GLN A 46 0.18 9.76 -15.88
N ILE A 47 0.19 8.65 -16.61
CA ILE A 47 -0.62 8.50 -17.83
C ILE A 47 -2.09 8.66 -17.47
N ALA A 48 -2.77 9.60 -18.11
CA ALA A 48 -4.21 9.76 -17.97
C ALA A 48 -4.92 8.60 -18.69
N PRO A 49 -5.89 7.93 -18.06
CA PRO A 49 -6.61 6.82 -18.70
C PRO A 49 -7.16 7.17 -20.08
N GLU A 50 -7.62 8.42 -20.28
CA GLU A 50 -8.20 8.90 -21.52
C GLU A 50 -7.17 8.98 -22.67
N THR A 51 -5.90 9.16 -22.35
CA THR A 51 -4.80 9.29 -23.32
C THR A 51 -3.95 8.03 -23.44
N ALA A 52 -4.20 7.04 -22.57
CA ALA A 52 -3.50 5.76 -22.64
C ALA A 52 -3.81 5.02 -23.94
N THR A 53 -2.84 4.31 -24.47
CA THR A 53 -2.96 3.55 -25.72
C THR A 53 -2.67 2.06 -25.49
N ASP A 54 -3.14 1.22 -26.41
CA ASP A 54 -2.78 -0.20 -26.49
C ASP A 54 -2.91 -0.97 -25.17
N ARG A 55 -1.86 -1.68 -24.77
CA ARG A 55 -1.83 -2.50 -23.56
C ARG A 55 -1.99 -1.67 -22.29
N ALA A 56 -1.41 -0.47 -22.21
CA ALA A 56 -1.57 0.43 -21.06
C ALA A 56 -3.04 0.75 -20.84
N ARG A 57 -3.76 1.11 -21.90
CA ARG A 57 -5.20 1.38 -21.87
C ARG A 57 -5.99 0.21 -21.32
N THR A 58 -5.76 -0.99 -21.87
CA THR A 58 -6.46 -2.20 -21.42
C THR A 58 -6.28 -2.46 -19.93
N LEU A 59 -5.05 -2.26 -19.40
CA LEU A 59 -4.75 -2.47 -17.99
C LEU A 59 -5.39 -1.40 -17.11
N LEU A 60 -5.31 -0.12 -17.49
CA LEU A 60 -5.92 0.97 -16.73
C LEU A 60 -7.45 0.89 -16.71
N ASP A 61 -8.08 0.51 -17.84
CA ASP A 61 -9.53 0.27 -17.91
C ASP A 61 -9.95 -0.89 -16.98
N ALA A 62 -9.14 -1.95 -16.89
CA ALA A 62 -9.41 -3.05 -15.97
C ALA A 62 -9.30 -2.61 -14.50
N VAL A 63 -8.33 -1.75 -14.15
CA VAL A 63 -8.21 -1.13 -12.83
C VAL A 63 -9.43 -0.25 -12.54
N GLN A 64 -9.81 0.64 -13.48
CA GLN A 64 -10.97 1.52 -13.35
C GLN A 64 -12.25 0.71 -13.10
N ASN A 65 -12.47 -0.34 -13.88
CA ASN A 65 -13.66 -1.20 -13.74
C ASN A 65 -13.71 -1.92 -12.39
N ARG A 66 -12.55 -2.23 -11.81
CA ARG A 66 -12.46 -2.96 -10.54
C ARG A 66 -12.55 -2.06 -9.32
N LEU A 67 -11.81 -0.94 -9.33
CA LEU A 67 -11.67 -0.06 -8.18
C LEU A 67 -12.62 1.15 -8.24
N GLY A 68 -13.21 1.44 -9.39
CA GLY A 68 -13.98 2.66 -9.63
C GLY A 68 -13.14 3.90 -9.90
N LEU A 69 -11.81 3.76 -9.84
CA LEU A 69 -10.82 4.81 -10.09
C LEU A 69 -9.48 4.18 -10.50
N VAL A 70 -8.54 5.00 -10.97
CA VAL A 70 -7.18 4.56 -11.28
C VAL A 70 -6.19 5.32 -10.39
N PRO A 71 -5.59 4.66 -9.38
CA PRO A 71 -4.61 5.28 -8.50
C PRO A 71 -3.40 5.84 -9.27
N ASN A 72 -2.85 6.96 -8.79
CA ASN A 72 -1.72 7.63 -9.41
C ASN A 72 -0.47 6.73 -9.56
N MET A 73 -0.21 5.84 -8.60
CA MET A 73 0.85 4.83 -8.73
C MET A 73 0.67 3.97 -9.98
N MET A 74 -0.55 3.50 -10.25
CA MET A 74 -0.83 2.65 -11.42
C MET A 74 -0.75 3.44 -12.71
N ARG A 75 -1.13 4.72 -12.70
CA ARG A 75 -0.95 5.65 -13.82
C ARG A 75 0.53 5.88 -14.13
N ALA A 76 1.37 6.00 -13.09
CA ALA A 76 2.81 6.11 -13.24
C ALA A 76 3.43 4.79 -13.72
N MET A 77 3.00 3.62 -13.20
CA MET A 77 3.45 2.30 -13.65
C MET A 77 3.07 2.02 -15.12
N ALA A 78 1.98 2.60 -15.62
CA ALA A 78 1.50 2.40 -16.99
C ALA A 78 2.46 2.92 -18.07
N ASN A 79 3.48 3.74 -17.72
CA ASN A 79 4.58 4.07 -18.63
C ASN A 79 5.32 2.81 -19.13
N SER A 80 5.29 1.73 -18.35
CA SER A 80 5.67 0.39 -18.79
C SER A 80 4.49 -0.56 -18.52
N PRO A 81 3.73 -0.92 -19.57
CA PRO A 81 2.63 -1.88 -19.42
C PRO A 81 3.07 -3.21 -18.80
N ALA A 82 4.32 -3.62 -19.02
CA ALA A 82 4.88 -4.82 -18.40
C ALA A 82 5.00 -4.68 -16.87
N VAL A 83 5.40 -3.51 -16.37
CA VAL A 83 5.50 -3.24 -14.93
C VAL A 83 4.11 -3.23 -14.28
N LEU A 84 3.15 -2.53 -14.88
CA LEU A 84 1.77 -2.51 -14.37
C LEU A 84 1.15 -3.91 -14.39
N ASP A 85 1.32 -4.67 -15.46
CA ASP A 85 0.79 -6.03 -15.58
C ASP A 85 1.42 -6.97 -14.54
N ALA A 86 2.75 -6.91 -14.35
CA ALA A 86 3.45 -7.70 -13.34
C ALA A 86 2.94 -7.37 -11.91
N TYR A 87 2.78 -6.09 -11.59
CA TYR A 87 2.22 -5.65 -10.31
C TYR A 87 0.81 -6.22 -10.09
N LEU A 88 -0.08 -6.05 -11.08
CA LEU A 88 -1.47 -6.51 -10.98
C LEU A 88 -1.56 -8.03 -10.82
N GLN A 89 -0.70 -8.78 -11.51
CA GLN A 89 -0.67 -10.24 -11.41
C GLN A 89 -0.11 -10.69 -10.06
N PHE A 90 0.98 -10.09 -9.57
CA PHE A 90 1.61 -10.45 -8.31
C PHE A 90 0.68 -10.15 -7.13
N SER A 91 0.16 -8.92 -7.06
CA SER A 91 -0.84 -8.54 -6.05
C SER A 91 -2.10 -9.42 -6.11
N GLY A 92 -2.63 -9.66 -7.32
CA GLY A 92 -3.80 -10.50 -7.52
C GLY A 92 -3.59 -11.97 -7.17
N ALA A 93 -2.37 -12.51 -7.29
CA ALA A 93 -2.03 -13.85 -6.85
C ALA A 93 -1.99 -13.94 -5.32
N LEU A 94 -1.26 -13.03 -4.66
CA LEU A 94 -1.11 -13.00 -3.21
C LEU A 94 -2.43 -12.73 -2.48
N SER A 95 -3.37 -12.02 -3.10
CA SER A 95 -4.69 -11.78 -2.53
C SER A 95 -5.52 -13.06 -2.30
N LYS A 96 -5.13 -14.18 -2.94
CA LYS A 96 -5.77 -15.50 -2.83
C LYS A 96 -5.03 -16.44 -1.87
N GLY A 97 -3.97 -15.96 -1.24
CA GLY A 97 -3.20 -16.69 -0.27
C GLY A 97 -3.95 -16.91 1.05
N THR A 98 -3.24 -17.44 2.02
CA THR A 98 -3.79 -17.84 3.33
C THR A 98 -3.88 -16.67 4.30
N LEU A 99 -3.07 -15.61 4.11
CA LEU A 99 -3.09 -14.43 4.96
C LEU A 99 -4.38 -13.62 4.76
N SER A 100 -5.09 -13.34 5.84
CA SER A 100 -6.31 -12.53 5.78
C SER A 100 -6.01 -11.11 5.25
N ALA A 101 -7.01 -10.47 4.64
CA ALA A 101 -6.87 -9.10 4.15
C ALA A 101 -6.40 -8.12 5.24
N ARG A 102 -6.87 -8.29 6.49
CA ARG A 102 -6.43 -7.47 7.63
C ARG A 102 -4.95 -7.65 7.94
N VAL A 103 -4.46 -8.88 7.96
CA VAL A 103 -3.04 -9.18 8.21
C VAL A 103 -2.18 -8.60 7.10
N ARG A 104 -2.57 -8.77 5.83
CA ARG A 104 -1.83 -8.19 4.69
C ARG A 104 -1.69 -6.68 4.80
N GLU A 105 -2.79 -5.96 5.12
CA GLU A 105 -2.73 -4.51 5.30
C GLU A 105 -1.85 -4.09 6.50
N GLN A 106 -1.84 -4.87 7.59
CA GLN A 106 -0.97 -4.61 8.72
C GLN A 106 0.52 -4.80 8.36
N LEU A 107 0.86 -5.83 7.58
CA LEU A 107 2.21 -6.03 7.04
C LEU A 107 2.61 -4.86 6.12
N SER A 108 1.74 -4.49 5.18
CA SER A 108 2.00 -3.39 4.25
C SER A 108 2.19 -2.04 4.96
N LEU A 109 1.43 -1.78 6.04
CA LEU A 109 1.61 -0.58 6.87
C LEU A 109 2.98 -0.56 7.57
N ALA A 110 3.40 -1.69 8.13
CA ALA A 110 4.70 -1.82 8.79
C ALA A 110 5.85 -1.60 7.80
N VAL A 111 5.80 -2.28 6.65
CA VAL A 111 6.82 -2.18 5.60
C VAL A 111 6.85 -0.78 4.97
N ALA A 112 5.68 -0.17 4.72
CA ALA A 112 5.60 1.19 4.18
C ALA A 112 6.19 2.23 5.15
N GLN A 113 5.98 2.05 6.46
CA GLN A 113 6.56 2.92 7.49
C GLN A 113 8.08 2.75 7.55
N ALA A 114 8.58 1.52 7.52
CA ALA A 114 10.02 1.24 7.53
C ALA A 114 10.73 1.82 6.29
N ASN A 115 10.07 1.82 5.12
CA ASN A 115 10.59 2.35 3.87
C ASN A 115 10.30 3.85 3.64
N GLY A 116 9.60 4.53 4.55
CA GLY A 116 9.26 5.95 4.44
C GLY A 116 8.44 6.28 3.19
N CYS A 117 7.44 5.45 2.85
CA CYS A 117 6.58 5.66 1.68
C CYS A 117 5.26 6.33 2.08
N ASP A 118 5.17 7.65 1.98
CA ASP A 118 3.96 8.41 2.33
C ASP A 118 2.75 8.00 1.48
N TYR A 119 2.95 7.78 0.17
CA TYR A 119 1.91 7.27 -0.72
C TYR A 119 1.34 5.94 -0.21
N CYS A 120 2.22 4.99 0.11
CA CYS A 120 1.82 3.66 0.54
C CYS A 120 1.15 3.70 1.92
N LEU A 121 1.65 4.54 2.84
CA LEU A 121 1.00 4.75 4.14
C LEU A 121 -0.42 5.30 3.98
N ALA A 122 -0.65 6.27 3.10
CA ALA A 122 -1.97 6.81 2.81
C ALA A 122 -2.90 5.75 2.22
N ALA A 123 -2.42 5.02 1.20
CA ALA A 123 -3.17 3.95 0.54
C ALA A 123 -3.56 2.84 1.53
N HIS A 124 -2.58 2.24 2.23
CA HIS A 124 -2.82 1.13 3.16
C HIS A 124 -3.57 1.55 4.42
N SER A 125 -3.47 2.82 4.88
CA SER A 125 -4.34 3.33 5.94
C SER A 125 -5.80 3.40 5.49
N THR A 126 -6.05 3.74 4.24
CA THR A 126 -7.40 3.79 3.67
C THR A 126 -7.95 2.38 3.46
N ILE A 127 -7.19 1.50 2.81
CA ILE A 127 -7.60 0.10 2.55
C ILE A 127 -7.77 -0.65 3.88
N GLY A 128 -6.88 -0.45 4.84
CA GLY A 128 -6.95 -1.04 6.17
C GLY A 128 -8.28 -0.73 6.87
N LYS A 129 -8.75 0.52 6.82
CA LYS A 129 -10.08 0.89 7.32
C LYS A 129 -11.19 0.15 6.58
N MET A 130 -11.10 0.01 5.27
CA MET A 130 -12.10 -0.69 4.46
C MET A 130 -12.18 -2.18 4.81
N VAL A 131 -11.07 -2.83 5.15
CA VAL A 131 -11.04 -4.23 5.61
C VAL A 131 -11.29 -4.37 7.12
N GLY A 132 -11.63 -3.27 7.81
CA GLY A 132 -12.07 -3.24 9.21
C GLY A 132 -10.94 -3.16 10.24
N LEU A 133 -9.79 -2.57 9.90
CA LEU A 133 -8.80 -2.15 10.89
C LEU A 133 -9.27 -0.86 11.58
N THR A 134 -9.10 -0.81 12.90
CA THR A 134 -9.31 0.44 13.66
C THR A 134 -8.11 1.39 13.50
N ALA A 135 -8.29 2.65 13.88
CA ALA A 135 -7.21 3.63 13.84
C ALA A 135 -6.02 3.21 14.72
N GLU A 136 -6.30 2.60 15.88
CA GLU A 136 -5.28 2.08 16.79
C GLU A 136 -4.47 0.95 16.12
N ARG A 137 -5.15 -0.02 15.49
CA ARG A 137 -4.47 -1.12 14.80
C ARG A 137 -3.60 -0.63 13.64
N ILE A 138 -4.08 0.36 12.88
CA ILE A 138 -3.29 1.02 11.82
C ILE A 138 -2.05 1.67 12.40
N ARG A 139 -2.21 2.39 13.52
CA ARG A 139 -1.08 3.03 14.23
C ARG A 139 -0.09 1.99 14.73
N ASP A 140 -0.56 0.95 15.43
CA ASP A 140 0.28 -0.08 16.02
C ASP A 140 1.07 -0.84 14.94
N SER A 141 0.44 -1.19 13.81
CA SER A 141 1.12 -1.81 12.67
C SER A 141 2.25 -0.92 12.13
N ARG A 142 2.03 0.40 12.02
CA ARG A 142 3.08 1.35 11.62
C ARG A 142 4.21 1.45 12.64
N LEU A 143 3.92 1.20 13.92
CA LEU A 143 4.92 1.11 14.98
C LEU A 143 5.61 -0.26 15.04
N GLY A 144 5.28 -1.18 14.14
CA GLY A 144 5.89 -2.50 14.06
C GLY A 144 5.33 -3.51 15.06
N THR A 145 4.10 -3.29 15.55
CA THR A 145 3.46 -4.15 16.56
C THR A 145 2.00 -4.47 16.21
N ALA A 146 1.43 -5.48 16.88
CA ALA A 146 0.01 -5.75 16.86
C ALA A 146 -0.48 -6.28 18.21
N VAL A 147 -1.77 -6.03 18.53
CA VAL A 147 -2.41 -6.55 19.76
C VAL A 147 -2.55 -8.07 19.71
N ASP A 148 -2.81 -8.64 18.53
CA ASP A 148 -2.87 -10.09 18.35
C ASP A 148 -1.44 -10.65 18.26
N PRO A 149 -1.03 -11.55 19.19
CA PRO A 149 0.36 -12.05 19.23
C PRO A 149 0.81 -12.75 17.93
N LYS A 150 -0.11 -13.41 17.23
CA LYS A 150 0.21 -14.04 15.94
C LYS A 150 0.53 -12.98 14.88
N THR A 151 -0.31 -11.98 14.74
CA THR A 151 -0.07 -10.87 13.81
C THR A 151 1.20 -10.11 14.17
N ASP A 152 1.48 -9.90 15.47
CA ASP A 152 2.68 -9.25 15.96
C ASP A 152 3.96 -10.01 15.55
N ALA A 153 3.97 -11.33 15.68
CA ALA A 153 5.08 -12.16 15.22
C ALA A 153 5.34 -12.01 13.71
N LEU A 154 4.28 -11.99 12.89
CA LEU A 154 4.43 -11.76 11.44
C LEU A 154 4.94 -10.37 11.10
N ILE A 155 4.48 -9.33 11.79
CA ILE A 155 4.95 -7.96 11.57
C ILE A 155 6.44 -7.85 11.90
N ARG A 156 6.86 -8.37 13.05
CA ARG A 156 8.29 -8.37 13.45
C ARG A 156 9.14 -9.12 12.45
N PHE A 157 8.69 -10.30 12.02
CA PHE A 157 9.38 -11.07 11.00
C PHE A 157 9.50 -10.31 9.68
N ALA A 158 8.42 -9.70 9.20
CA ALA A 158 8.43 -8.90 7.97
C ALA A 158 9.42 -7.73 8.05
N LEU A 159 9.48 -7.04 9.20
CA LEU A 159 10.44 -5.95 9.42
C LEU A 159 11.88 -6.45 9.44
N GLU A 160 12.16 -7.62 10.06
CA GLU A 160 13.49 -8.24 10.01
C GLU A 160 13.86 -8.65 8.57
N VAL A 161 12.91 -9.17 7.79
CA VAL A 161 13.12 -9.46 6.35
C VAL A 161 13.53 -8.20 5.59
N VAL A 162 12.90 -7.06 5.85
CA VAL A 162 13.25 -5.77 5.22
C VAL A 162 14.64 -5.32 5.65
N GLU A 163 14.90 -5.26 6.95
CA GLU A 163 16.14 -4.74 7.53
C GLU A 163 17.35 -5.60 7.16
N ALA A 164 17.22 -6.92 7.35
CA ALA A 164 18.29 -7.88 7.06
C ALA A 164 18.38 -8.26 5.56
N ARG A 165 17.47 -7.72 4.71
CA ARG A 165 17.42 -8.05 3.27
C ARG A 165 17.29 -9.56 3.05
N GLY A 166 16.37 -10.17 3.80
CA GLY A 166 16.08 -11.60 3.75
C GLY A 166 17.05 -12.50 4.54
N ARG A 167 18.10 -11.96 5.15
CA ARG A 167 19.03 -12.74 6.01
C ARG A 167 18.55 -12.74 7.46
N VAL A 168 17.33 -13.23 7.65
CA VAL A 168 16.72 -13.35 8.98
C VAL A 168 17.45 -14.37 9.85
N SER A 169 17.34 -14.23 11.15
CA SER A 169 17.89 -15.18 12.12
C SER A 169 17.05 -16.47 12.19
N ASP A 170 17.68 -17.59 12.57
CA ASP A 170 16.96 -18.85 12.85
C ASP A 170 15.94 -18.65 13.99
N ALA A 171 16.23 -17.77 14.95
CA ALA A 171 15.33 -17.43 16.04
C ALA A 171 14.05 -16.74 15.54
N ALA A 172 14.17 -15.74 14.65
CA ALA A 172 12.99 -15.08 14.07
C ALA A 172 12.11 -16.04 13.30
N LEU A 173 12.70 -17.00 12.59
CA LEU A 173 11.96 -18.05 11.88
C LEU A 173 11.24 -18.99 12.87
N ALA A 174 11.94 -19.38 13.95
CA ALA A 174 11.36 -20.21 15.01
C ALA A 174 10.17 -19.51 15.69
N ASP A 175 10.27 -18.20 16.00
CA ASP A 175 9.19 -17.41 16.62
C ASP A 175 7.91 -17.42 15.76
N VAL A 176 8.06 -17.34 14.43
CA VAL A 176 6.91 -17.40 13.50
C VAL A 176 6.27 -18.79 13.50
N HIS A 177 7.07 -19.85 13.55
CA HIS A 177 6.56 -21.22 13.68
C HIS A 177 5.85 -21.44 15.02
N GLU A 178 6.42 -20.95 16.14
CA GLU A 178 5.80 -21.02 17.47
C GLU A 178 4.48 -20.25 17.52
N ALA A 179 4.35 -19.15 16.78
CA ALA A 179 3.10 -18.43 16.60
C ALA A 179 2.05 -19.23 15.78
N GLY A 180 2.43 -20.40 15.23
CA GLY A 180 1.55 -21.32 14.53
C GLY A 180 1.42 -21.09 13.03
N PHE A 181 2.41 -20.49 12.40
CA PHE A 181 2.49 -20.34 10.95
C PHE A 181 3.40 -21.41 10.33
N ASP A 182 2.97 -21.95 9.23
CA ASP A 182 3.70 -22.92 8.44
C ASP A 182 4.64 -22.25 7.40
N ASP A 183 5.44 -23.05 6.73
CA ASP A 183 6.35 -22.59 5.67
C ASP A 183 5.60 -21.88 4.53
N GLY A 184 4.36 -22.27 4.26
CA GLY A 184 3.52 -21.63 3.25
C GLY A 184 3.19 -20.17 3.63
N ALA A 185 2.76 -19.94 4.88
CA ALA A 185 2.51 -18.60 5.40
C ALA A 185 3.79 -17.74 5.42
N ILE A 186 4.93 -18.33 5.81
CA ILE A 186 6.23 -17.65 5.78
C ILE A 186 6.59 -17.22 4.35
N ALA A 187 6.42 -18.11 3.37
CA ALA A 187 6.65 -17.79 1.96
C ALA A 187 5.73 -16.64 1.48
N GLU A 188 4.45 -16.63 1.92
CA GLU A 188 3.52 -15.54 1.62
C GLU A 188 3.98 -14.21 2.23
N VAL A 189 4.46 -14.19 3.49
CA VAL A 189 4.99 -12.97 4.12
C VAL A 189 6.18 -12.42 3.33
N VAL A 190 7.14 -13.27 2.97
CA VAL A 190 8.30 -12.84 2.16
C VAL A 190 7.86 -12.27 0.82
N ALA A 191 6.87 -12.88 0.16
CA ALA A 191 6.33 -12.40 -1.10
C ALA A 191 5.59 -11.06 -0.94
N HIS A 192 4.83 -10.86 0.16
CA HIS A 192 4.20 -9.57 0.48
C HIS A 192 5.25 -8.49 0.74
N VAL A 193 6.30 -8.79 1.52
CA VAL A 193 7.42 -7.86 1.73
C VAL A 193 8.04 -7.45 0.39
N ALA A 194 8.28 -8.40 -0.52
CA ALA A 194 8.85 -8.11 -1.83
C ALA A 194 7.93 -7.19 -2.67
N LEU A 195 6.62 -7.44 -2.66
CA LEU A 195 5.63 -6.60 -3.32
C LEU A 195 5.61 -5.19 -2.73
N ASP A 196 5.60 -5.07 -1.40
CA ASP A 196 5.58 -3.79 -0.69
C ASP A 196 6.87 -3.00 -0.92
N VAL A 197 8.04 -3.64 -0.85
CA VAL A 197 9.33 -3.01 -1.17
C VAL A 197 9.33 -2.46 -2.60
N PHE A 198 8.84 -3.25 -3.57
CA PHE A 198 8.73 -2.79 -4.96
C PHE A 198 7.85 -1.55 -5.07
N THR A 199 6.65 -1.55 -4.50
CA THR A 199 5.72 -0.41 -4.58
C THR A 199 6.22 0.81 -3.81
N ASN A 200 6.82 0.59 -2.62
CA ASN A 200 7.39 1.67 -1.81
C ASN A 200 8.53 2.37 -2.54
N TYR A 201 9.48 1.60 -3.09
CA TYR A 201 10.61 2.17 -3.81
C TYR A 201 10.18 2.82 -5.12
N PHE A 202 9.22 2.23 -5.83
CA PHE A 202 8.65 2.86 -7.01
C PHE A 202 8.05 4.22 -6.69
N ASN A 203 7.20 4.31 -5.66
CA ASN A 203 6.56 5.57 -5.27
C ASN A 203 7.57 6.61 -4.75
N ASN A 204 8.59 6.18 -3.99
CA ASN A 204 9.65 7.06 -3.51
C ASN A 204 10.50 7.61 -4.68
N VAL A 205 10.84 6.77 -5.66
CA VAL A 205 11.57 7.20 -6.87
C VAL A 205 10.71 8.14 -7.72
N ALA A 206 9.45 7.77 -7.94
CA ALA A 206 8.52 8.54 -8.75
C ALA A 206 8.06 9.84 -8.08
N ARG A 207 8.17 9.94 -6.75
CA ARG A 207 7.49 10.95 -5.93
C ARG A 207 6.02 11.05 -6.34
N THR A 208 5.36 9.89 -6.33
CA THR A 208 3.97 9.79 -6.75
C THR A 208 3.08 10.72 -5.93
N ASP A 209 2.29 11.56 -6.60
CA ASP A 209 1.33 12.43 -5.92
C ASP A 209 0.31 11.60 -5.17
N VAL A 210 0.15 11.88 -3.87
CA VAL A 210 -0.78 11.13 -3.00
C VAL A 210 -2.22 11.48 -3.38
N ASP A 211 -2.98 10.49 -3.79
CA ASP A 211 -4.40 10.59 -4.16
C ASP A 211 -5.32 9.84 -3.16
N PHE A 212 -4.78 9.51 -1.99
CA PHE A 212 -5.51 8.99 -0.83
C PHE A 212 -5.55 10.04 0.30
N PRO A 213 -6.47 9.93 1.27
CA PRO A 213 -6.38 10.70 2.51
C PRO A 213 -5.04 10.44 3.20
N ASN A 214 -4.34 11.50 3.60
CA ASN A 214 -3.05 11.35 4.26
C ASN A 214 -3.15 10.44 5.49
N ALA A 215 -2.15 9.59 5.67
CA ALA A 215 -2.02 8.81 6.89
C ALA A 215 -1.86 9.79 8.09
N PRO A 216 -2.51 9.52 9.25
CA PRO A 216 -2.30 10.33 10.44
C PRO A 216 -0.81 10.37 10.82
N GLU A 217 -0.32 11.52 11.30
CA GLU A 217 1.02 11.58 11.87
C GLU A 217 1.12 10.66 13.09
N LEU A 218 2.20 9.92 13.19
CA LEU A 218 2.52 9.23 14.44
C LEU A 218 2.97 10.30 15.45
N ALA A 219 2.33 10.32 16.62
CA ALA A 219 2.80 11.18 17.70
C ALA A 219 4.27 10.86 17.95
N ARG A 220 5.15 11.86 17.85
CA ARG A 220 6.53 11.71 18.32
C ARG A 220 6.44 11.46 19.82
N GLU A 221 6.93 10.32 20.29
CA GLU A 221 7.19 10.21 21.71
C GLU A 221 8.13 11.36 22.09
N PRO A 222 7.82 12.09 23.20
CA PRO A 222 8.76 13.10 23.68
C PRO A 222 10.10 12.38 23.90
N ALA A 223 11.16 12.88 23.25
CA ALA A 223 12.51 12.39 23.45
C ALA A 223 12.74 12.33 24.96
N GLY A 224 13.03 11.12 25.45
CA GLY A 224 13.01 10.77 26.86
C GLY A 224 13.68 11.82 27.75
N ALA A 225 13.02 12.11 28.86
CA ALA A 225 13.57 12.85 29.96
C ALA A 225 14.59 12.01 30.74
#